data_0c220c113aaf292f7d29efcfd6d71084
#
_entry.id   0c220c113aaf292f7d29efcfd6d71084
#
_cell.length_a   1.000
_cell.length_b   1.000
_cell.length_c   1.000
_cell.angle_alpha   90.00
_cell.angle_beta   90.00
_cell.angle_gamma   90.00
#
_symmetry.space_group_name_H-M   'P 1'
#
loop_
_entity.id
_entity.type
_entity.pdbx_description
1 polymer ?
#
loop_
_entity_poly.entity_id
_entity_poly.type
_entity_poly.pdbx_seq_one_letter_code
_entity_poly.pdbx_strand_id
1 'polypeptide(L)'
;MTYRKNKEQILAAIIARLKSLPAGSRECSAGLFHDVFPEDPLPEFKELFDLDYALRVEAEKVGLYLDDTHHFNKEEGLPFNLDFIVKTLKPVVSFDIVKYSESSWPGLPEELTIDLRKKSIAYLPSDSVDREHPANHKCTAPEWDEIADFVAGCRFDQWEDSYVEPVLDGTSWKIDLLRNGKVVKKSSGSNGYPNCWEIFLWLKESCKETVLNVKEGDIHA
;
A
#
# COMPACT_ATOMS: atom_id res chain seq x y z
N MET A 1 31.79 13.12 1.39
CA MET A 1 32.67 11.91 1.38
C MET A 1 32.30 11.09 0.16
N THR A 2 33.24 10.74 -0.68
CA THR A 2 32.96 9.96 -1.90
C THR A 2 32.98 8.49 -1.50
N TYR A 3 31.87 7.76 -1.67
CA TYR A 3 31.86 6.31 -1.48
C TYR A 3 32.94 5.67 -2.33
N ARG A 4 33.73 4.76 -1.73
CA ARG A 4 34.74 3.99 -2.46
C ARG A 4 34.10 2.95 -3.43
N LYS A 5 32.80 2.67 -3.24
CA LYS A 5 32.05 1.71 -4.06
C LYS A 5 30.94 2.45 -4.82
N ASN A 6 30.64 2.03 -6.02
CA ASN A 6 29.51 2.58 -6.76
C ASN A 6 28.18 2.01 -6.22
N LYS A 7 27.07 2.70 -6.49
CA LYS A 7 25.73 2.33 -6.03
C LYS A 7 25.34 0.88 -6.40
N GLU A 8 25.72 0.42 -7.58
CA GLU A 8 25.41 -0.93 -8.07
C GLU A 8 26.11 -2.01 -7.24
N GLN A 9 27.39 -1.80 -6.88
CA GLN A 9 28.15 -2.71 -6.04
C GLN A 9 27.56 -2.81 -4.63
N ILE A 10 27.12 -1.66 -4.09
CA ILE A 10 26.45 -1.60 -2.77
C ILE A 10 25.15 -2.41 -2.82
N LEU A 11 24.29 -2.14 -3.80
CA LEU A 11 23.02 -2.84 -3.96
C LEU A 11 23.22 -4.35 -4.15
N ALA A 12 24.13 -4.75 -5.01
CA ALA A 12 24.41 -6.18 -5.26
C ALA A 12 24.85 -6.91 -3.98
N ALA A 13 25.68 -6.28 -3.16
CA ALA A 13 26.16 -6.86 -1.90
C ALA A 13 25.02 -6.96 -0.86
N ILE A 14 24.19 -5.93 -0.73
CA ILE A 14 23.02 -5.94 0.18
C ILE A 14 21.99 -6.97 -0.28
N ILE A 15 21.71 -7.09 -1.58
CA ILE A 15 20.80 -8.11 -2.13
C ILE A 15 21.33 -9.53 -1.85
N ALA A 16 22.64 -9.75 -1.95
CA ALA A 16 23.23 -11.04 -1.60
C ALA A 16 23.01 -11.37 -0.11
N ARG A 17 23.14 -10.37 0.77
CA ARG A 17 22.85 -10.51 2.21
C ARG A 17 21.38 -10.80 2.46
N LEU A 18 20.45 -10.06 1.83
CA LEU A 18 19.00 -10.27 1.93
C LEU A 18 18.58 -11.70 1.54
N LYS A 19 19.15 -12.23 0.47
CA LYS A 19 18.89 -13.63 0.04
C LYS A 19 19.29 -14.66 1.07
N SER A 20 20.24 -14.36 1.95
CA SER A 20 20.69 -15.25 3.01
C SER A 20 19.82 -15.20 4.26
N LEU A 21 18.92 -14.22 4.37
CA LEU A 21 18.05 -14.07 5.52
C LEU A 21 16.83 -15.00 5.43
N PRO A 22 16.37 -15.56 6.56
CA PRO A 22 15.10 -16.27 6.60
C PRO A 22 13.93 -15.34 6.23
N ALA A 23 12.90 -15.90 5.58
CA ALA A 23 11.64 -15.17 5.42
C ALA A 23 11.06 -14.80 6.78
N GLY A 24 10.56 -13.55 6.91
CA GLY A 24 10.07 -13.00 8.17
C GLY A 24 11.14 -12.26 8.99
N SER A 25 12.41 -12.21 8.55
CA SER A 25 13.44 -11.39 9.19
C SER A 25 13.02 -9.92 9.16
N ARG A 26 13.18 -9.23 10.31
CA ARG A 26 13.01 -7.78 10.40
C ARG A 26 14.37 -7.12 10.25
N GLU A 27 14.48 -6.23 9.31
CA GLU A 27 15.72 -5.55 8.94
C GLU A 27 15.47 -4.06 8.71
N CYS A 28 16.54 -3.28 8.59
CA CYS A 28 16.47 -1.92 8.08
C CYS A 28 17.63 -1.68 7.09
N SER A 29 17.42 -0.73 6.17
CA SER A 29 18.41 -0.43 5.14
C SER A 29 19.75 0.04 5.70
N ALA A 30 19.73 0.80 6.80
CA ALA A 30 20.94 1.23 7.51
C ALA A 30 21.69 0.05 8.15
N GLY A 31 20.95 -0.85 8.82
CA GLY A 31 21.51 -2.06 9.43
C GLY A 31 22.15 -2.97 8.40
N LEU A 32 21.44 -3.24 7.30
CA LEU A 32 21.98 -4.05 6.20
C LEU A 32 23.22 -3.44 5.55
N PHE A 33 23.26 -2.11 5.40
CA PHE A 33 24.44 -1.42 4.91
C PHE A 33 25.62 -1.64 5.86
N HIS A 34 25.42 -1.43 7.16
CA HIS A 34 26.45 -1.64 8.17
C HIS A 34 26.92 -3.10 8.26
N ASP A 35 26.01 -4.07 8.15
CA ASP A 35 26.34 -5.49 8.16
C ASP A 35 27.26 -5.89 7.00
N VAL A 36 27.04 -5.29 5.83
CA VAL A 36 27.81 -5.61 4.61
C VAL A 36 29.09 -4.77 4.51
N PHE A 37 29.08 -3.57 5.06
CA PHE A 37 30.20 -2.61 4.99
C PHE A 37 30.51 -2.02 6.38
N PRO A 38 30.96 -2.82 7.34
CA PRO A 38 31.14 -2.39 8.74
C PRO A 38 32.21 -1.32 8.91
N GLU A 39 33.16 -1.21 8.00
CA GLU A 39 34.24 -0.21 8.03
C GLU A 39 33.87 1.09 7.27
N ASP A 40 32.76 1.11 6.54
CA ASP A 40 32.33 2.28 5.81
C ASP A 40 31.36 3.13 6.69
N PRO A 41 31.45 4.48 6.63
CA PRO A 41 30.48 5.32 7.35
C PRO A 41 29.07 5.12 6.75
N LEU A 42 28.06 5.22 7.61
CA LEU A 42 26.67 5.20 7.13
C LEU A 42 26.44 6.35 6.13
N PRO A 43 25.64 6.09 5.06
CA PRO A 43 25.20 7.14 4.14
C PRO A 43 24.47 8.27 4.89
N GLU A 44 24.53 9.49 4.32
CA GLU A 44 23.63 10.54 4.76
C GLU A 44 22.17 10.15 4.54
N PHE A 45 21.23 10.73 5.29
CA PHE A 45 19.82 10.32 5.28
C PHE A 45 19.22 10.28 3.86
N LYS A 46 19.51 11.29 3.02
CA LYS A 46 19.04 11.33 1.63
C LYS A 46 19.59 10.19 0.79
N GLU A 47 20.89 9.90 0.93
CA GLU A 47 21.54 8.80 0.21
C GLU A 47 21.00 7.43 0.67
N LEU A 48 20.73 7.29 1.97
CA LEU A 48 20.13 6.09 2.55
C LEU A 48 18.70 5.88 2.05
N PHE A 49 17.93 6.93 1.90
CA PHE A 49 16.60 6.89 1.32
C PHE A 49 16.62 6.45 -0.15
N ASP A 50 17.51 7.04 -0.96
CA ASP A 50 17.70 6.64 -2.36
C ASP A 50 18.19 5.19 -2.50
N LEU A 51 18.97 4.73 -1.52
CA LEU A 51 19.43 3.35 -1.43
C LEU A 51 18.28 2.41 -1.08
N ASP A 52 17.43 2.75 -0.11
CA ASP A 52 16.27 1.95 0.31
C ASP A 52 15.28 1.78 -0.85
N TYR A 53 14.93 2.86 -1.54
CA TYR A 53 14.07 2.78 -2.72
C TYR A 53 14.65 1.84 -3.80
N ALA A 54 15.94 2.02 -4.13
CA ALA A 54 16.60 1.18 -5.11
C ALA A 54 16.70 -0.29 -4.64
N LEU A 55 16.90 -0.52 -3.34
CA LEU A 55 16.96 -1.86 -2.75
C LEU A 55 15.62 -2.60 -2.91
N ARG A 56 14.48 -1.92 -2.71
CA ARG A 56 13.14 -2.51 -2.91
C ARG A 56 12.94 -2.96 -4.35
N VAL A 57 13.31 -2.11 -5.31
CA VAL A 57 13.21 -2.43 -6.75
C VAL A 57 14.08 -3.63 -7.12
N GLU A 58 15.32 -3.68 -6.62
CA GLU A 58 16.23 -4.80 -6.90
C GLU A 58 15.83 -6.09 -6.17
N ALA A 59 15.26 -5.99 -4.96
CA ALA A 59 14.74 -7.12 -4.20
C ALA A 59 13.62 -7.84 -4.97
N GLU A 60 12.69 -7.09 -5.58
CA GLU A 60 11.61 -7.68 -6.38
C GLU A 60 12.13 -8.47 -7.60
N LYS A 61 13.19 -8.01 -8.25
CA LYS A 61 13.79 -8.72 -9.39
C LYS A 61 14.35 -10.09 -9.00
N VAL A 62 14.64 -10.31 -7.73
CA VAL A 62 15.15 -11.57 -7.19
C VAL A 62 14.11 -12.34 -6.37
N GLY A 63 12.85 -11.96 -6.46
CA GLY A 63 11.73 -12.65 -5.83
C GLY A 63 11.54 -12.35 -4.34
N LEU A 64 12.07 -11.21 -3.86
CA LEU A 64 11.87 -10.74 -2.49
C LEU A 64 10.95 -9.52 -2.48
N TYR A 65 10.17 -9.39 -1.41
CA TYR A 65 9.35 -8.22 -1.11
C TYR A 65 9.74 -7.68 0.26
N LEU A 66 10.06 -6.38 0.32
CA LEU A 66 10.43 -5.71 1.55
C LEU A 66 9.21 -4.94 2.05
N ASP A 67 8.55 -5.52 3.05
CA ASP A 67 7.27 -5.08 3.57
C ASP A 67 7.49 -4.14 4.77
N ASP A 68 7.05 -2.91 4.68
CA ASP A 68 7.25 -1.90 5.72
C ASP A 68 6.66 -2.33 7.08
N THR A 69 7.40 -2.07 8.16
CA THR A 69 6.98 -2.50 9.50
C THR A 69 6.26 -1.42 10.30
N HIS A 70 6.23 -0.19 9.82
CA HIS A 70 5.67 0.92 10.58
C HIS A 70 4.45 1.52 9.92
N HIS A 71 3.45 1.80 10.76
CA HIS A 71 2.43 2.76 10.48
C HIS A 71 3.06 4.16 10.53
N PHE A 72 2.82 4.96 9.51
CA PHE A 72 3.24 6.35 9.46
C PHE A 72 2.63 7.10 10.65
N ASN A 73 3.44 7.48 11.63
CA ASN A 73 2.98 8.33 12.71
C ASN A 73 3.07 9.79 12.26
N LYS A 74 1.94 10.31 11.80
CA LYS A 74 1.79 11.68 11.31
C LYS A 74 2.18 12.74 12.35
N GLU A 75 2.16 12.40 13.64
CA GLU A 75 2.46 13.30 14.76
C GLU A 75 3.97 13.47 14.99
N GLU A 76 4.80 12.51 14.59
CA GLU A 76 6.25 12.58 14.84
C GLU A 76 7.06 13.28 13.73
N GLY A 77 6.44 13.61 12.60
CA GLY A 77 7.09 14.37 11.52
C GLY A 77 8.30 13.68 10.88
N LEU A 78 8.55 12.43 11.20
CA LEU A 78 9.63 11.63 10.63
C LEU A 78 9.11 10.94 9.36
N PRO A 79 9.64 11.29 8.19
CA PRO A 79 9.03 10.93 6.93
C PRO A 79 9.12 9.47 6.55
N PHE A 80 10.04 8.68 7.12
CA PHE A 80 10.23 7.28 6.69
C PHE A 80 10.90 6.44 7.76
N ASN A 81 10.31 5.27 8.00
CA ASN A 81 11.01 4.18 8.62
C ASN A 81 11.58 3.28 7.53
N LEU A 82 12.87 3.10 7.55
CA LEU A 82 13.59 2.22 6.63
C LEU A 82 13.58 0.76 7.10
N ASP A 83 12.76 0.44 8.10
CA ASP A 83 12.56 -0.90 8.61
C ASP A 83 11.56 -1.68 7.76
N PHE A 84 11.84 -2.94 7.54
CA PHE A 84 10.97 -3.83 6.75
C PHE A 84 11.08 -5.28 7.21
N ILE A 85 10.08 -6.07 6.82
CA ILE A 85 10.10 -7.52 6.94
C ILE A 85 10.43 -8.11 5.57
N VAL A 86 11.43 -8.99 5.52
CA VAL A 86 11.79 -9.71 4.29
C VAL A 86 10.76 -10.80 4.02
N LYS A 87 10.05 -10.69 2.91
CA LYS A 87 9.06 -11.68 2.45
C LYS A 87 9.43 -12.24 1.08
N THR A 88 8.90 -13.41 0.75
CA THR A 88 8.92 -13.89 -0.62
C THR A 88 7.88 -13.11 -1.42
N LEU A 89 8.28 -12.58 -2.58
CA LEU A 89 7.39 -11.90 -3.50
C LEU A 89 6.29 -12.86 -3.96
N LYS A 90 5.04 -12.53 -3.73
CA LYS A 90 3.90 -13.27 -4.24
C LYS A 90 3.76 -13.04 -5.75
N PRO A 91 3.23 -14.00 -6.51
CA PRO A 91 2.93 -13.79 -7.91
C PRO A 91 2.04 -12.58 -8.13
N VAL A 92 2.39 -11.74 -9.10
CA VAL A 92 1.58 -10.57 -9.46
C VAL A 92 0.18 -11.00 -9.87
N VAL A 93 -0.83 -10.49 -9.19
CA VAL A 93 -2.24 -10.73 -9.50
C VAL A 93 -2.76 -9.58 -10.36
N SER A 94 -3.04 -9.87 -11.62
CA SER A 94 -3.66 -8.89 -12.52
C SER A 94 -5.16 -8.76 -12.21
N PHE A 95 -5.62 -7.54 -11.98
CA PHE A 95 -7.04 -7.22 -11.72
C PHE A 95 -7.47 -5.96 -12.47
N ASP A 96 -8.76 -5.76 -12.57
CA ASP A 96 -9.38 -4.60 -13.23
C ASP A 96 -10.39 -3.86 -12.35
N ILE A 97 -10.76 -4.44 -11.23
CA ILE A 97 -11.66 -3.82 -10.25
C ILE A 97 -11.14 -4.09 -8.83
N VAL A 98 -11.13 -3.06 -8.01
CA VAL A 98 -10.96 -3.14 -6.56
C VAL A 98 -12.31 -2.89 -5.92
N LYS A 99 -12.78 -3.80 -5.08
CA LYS A 99 -13.97 -3.62 -4.24
C LYS A 99 -13.57 -3.66 -2.78
N TYR A 100 -13.88 -2.63 -2.07
CA TYR A 100 -13.67 -2.52 -0.64
C TYR A 100 -15.00 -2.39 0.08
N SER A 101 -15.08 -2.98 1.28
CA SER A 101 -16.14 -2.72 2.23
C SER A 101 -15.57 -2.69 3.65
N GLU A 102 -16.08 -1.78 4.47
CA GLU A 102 -15.72 -1.63 5.88
C GLU A 102 -16.98 -1.45 6.71
N SER A 103 -17.03 -2.12 7.85
CA SER A 103 -18.12 -1.95 8.81
C SER A 103 -17.57 -1.88 10.23
N SER A 104 -18.11 -0.95 11.02
CA SER A 104 -17.91 -0.86 12.47
C SER A 104 -19.26 -1.06 13.14
N TRP A 105 -19.31 -1.87 14.20
CA TRP A 105 -20.54 -2.06 14.95
C TRP A 105 -20.91 -0.77 15.73
N PRO A 106 -22.17 -0.30 15.67
CA PRO A 106 -23.38 -0.88 15.04
C PRO A 106 -23.70 -0.33 13.63
N GLY A 107 -22.72 0.19 12.89
CA GLY A 107 -22.93 0.89 11.61
C GLY A 107 -23.22 -0.02 10.42
N LEU A 108 -23.73 0.58 9.34
CA LEU A 108 -23.80 -0.05 8.02
C LEU A 108 -22.42 -0.02 7.34
N PRO A 109 -22.14 -0.92 6.40
CA PRO A 109 -20.85 -0.91 5.72
C PRO A 109 -20.70 0.32 4.82
N GLU A 110 -19.51 0.90 4.84
CA GLU A 110 -19.01 1.80 3.80
C GLU A 110 -18.49 0.95 2.63
N GLU A 111 -18.73 1.37 1.38
CA GLU A 111 -18.29 0.60 0.21
C GLU A 111 -17.61 1.50 -0.82
N LEU A 112 -16.52 1.01 -1.39
CA LEU A 112 -15.78 1.66 -2.47
C LEU A 112 -15.54 0.66 -3.59
N THR A 113 -15.81 1.06 -4.83
CA THR A 113 -15.45 0.29 -6.02
C THR A 113 -14.64 1.17 -6.96
N ILE A 114 -13.45 0.71 -7.34
CA ILE A 114 -12.58 1.36 -8.33
C ILE A 114 -12.52 0.46 -9.56
N ASP A 115 -13.03 0.95 -10.72
CA ASP A 115 -12.96 0.25 -12.01
C ASP A 115 -11.80 0.83 -12.82
N LEU A 116 -10.69 0.08 -12.89
CA LEU A 116 -9.45 0.52 -13.55
C LEU A 116 -9.61 0.65 -15.07
N ARG A 117 -10.50 -0.14 -15.68
CA ARG A 117 -10.74 -0.08 -17.14
C ARG A 117 -11.58 1.12 -17.51
N LYS A 118 -12.62 1.39 -16.71
CA LYS A 118 -13.52 2.52 -16.99
C LYS A 118 -12.98 3.83 -16.44
N LYS A 119 -11.95 3.78 -15.59
CA LYS A 119 -11.43 4.93 -14.86
C LYS A 119 -12.55 5.60 -14.07
N SER A 120 -13.28 4.82 -13.29
CA SER A 120 -14.45 5.27 -12.54
C SER A 120 -14.45 4.75 -11.12
N ILE A 121 -15.06 5.53 -10.24
CA ILE A 121 -15.21 5.24 -8.82
C ILE A 121 -16.69 5.18 -8.49
N ALA A 122 -17.08 4.21 -7.66
CA ALA A 122 -18.38 4.19 -7.00
C ALA A 122 -18.14 4.17 -5.49
N TYR A 123 -18.81 5.09 -4.78
CA TYR A 123 -18.68 5.23 -3.34
C TYR A 123 -20.04 5.23 -2.66
N LEU A 124 -20.15 4.47 -1.57
CA LEU A 124 -21.35 4.36 -0.76
C LEU A 124 -21.00 4.60 0.72
N PRO A 125 -21.32 5.78 1.27
CA PRO A 125 -21.11 6.08 2.68
C PRO A 125 -21.88 5.14 3.63
N SER A 126 -21.37 4.94 4.83
CA SER A 126 -22.01 4.13 5.87
C SER A 126 -23.36 4.70 6.35
N ASP A 127 -23.56 6.00 6.24
CA ASP A 127 -24.79 6.73 6.61
C ASP A 127 -25.77 6.93 5.44
N SER A 128 -25.46 6.37 4.26
CA SER A 128 -26.32 6.51 3.08
C SER A 128 -27.68 5.88 3.29
N VAL A 129 -28.75 6.66 3.06
CA VAL A 129 -30.13 6.19 3.07
C VAL A 129 -30.43 5.35 1.82
N ASP A 130 -29.91 5.75 0.68
CA ASP A 130 -30.05 5.04 -0.59
C ASP A 130 -28.82 4.14 -0.81
N ARG A 131 -28.97 2.86 -0.51
CA ARG A 131 -27.91 1.87 -0.68
C ARG A 131 -27.93 1.16 -2.04
N GLU A 132 -28.98 1.35 -2.82
CA GLU A 132 -29.08 0.75 -4.14
C GLU A 132 -28.34 1.55 -5.21
N HIS A 133 -28.15 2.85 -4.96
CA HIS A 133 -27.52 3.78 -5.90
C HIS A 133 -26.28 4.45 -5.31
N PRO A 134 -25.12 3.77 -5.29
CA PRO A 134 -23.86 4.40 -4.88
C PRO A 134 -23.56 5.61 -5.77
N ALA A 135 -22.95 6.63 -5.19
CA ALA A 135 -22.46 7.76 -5.97
C ALA A 135 -21.36 7.27 -6.92
N ASN A 136 -21.51 7.58 -8.21
CA ASN A 136 -20.58 7.16 -9.25
C ASN A 136 -19.94 8.37 -9.91
N HIS A 137 -18.63 8.32 -10.12
CA HIS A 137 -17.87 9.34 -10.83
C HIS A 137 -16.95 8.70 -11.87
N LYS A 138 -16.93 9.28 -13.08
CA LYS A 138 -15.94 8.96 -14.11
C LYS A 138 -14.82 9.99 -14.02
N CYS A 139 -13.64 9.55 -13.62
CA CYS A 139 -12.51 10.42 -13.37
C CYS A 139 -12.03 11.12 -14.64
N THR A 140 -11.63 12.38 -14.50
CA THR A 140 -10.78 13.09 -15.45
C THR A 140 -9.38 12.50 -15.46
N ALA A 141 -8.54 12.89 -16.43
CA ALA A 141 -7.18 12.34 -16.49
C ALA A 141 -6.32 12.67 -15.25
N PRO A 142 -6.29 13.92 -14.72
CA PRO A 142 -5.52 14.24 -13.53
C PRO A 142 -5.98 13.47 -12.27
N GLU A 143 -7.30 13.38 -12.04
CA GLU A 143 -7.86 12.62 -10.91
C GLU A 143 -7.47 11.15 -11.01
N TRP A 144 -7.52 10.60 -12.24
CA TRP A 144 -7.18 9.21 -12.45
C TRP A 144 -5.70 8.91 -12.23
N ASP A 145 -4.81 9.80 -12.65
CA ASP A 145 -3.36 9.60 -12.51
C ASP A 145 -2.99 9.49 -11.01
N GLU A 146 -3.55 10.36 -10.16
CA GLU A 146 -3.37 10.29 -8.71
C GLU A 146 -3.91 8.98 -8.11
N ILE A 147 -5.14 8.59 -8.47
CA ILE A 147 -5.77 7.35 -7.99
C ILE A 147 -4.98 6.12 -8.45
N ALA A 148 -4.50 6.11 -9.69
CA ALA A 148 -3.71 5.01 -10.23
C ALA A 148 -2.38 4.84 -9.48
N ASP A 149 -1.73 5.93 -9.10
CA ASP A 149 -0.50 5.92 -8.31
C ASP A 149 -0.75 5.33 -6.91
N PHE A 150 -1.83 5.73 -6.24
CA PHE A 150 -2.22 5.12 -4.96
C PHE A 150 -2.57 3.63 -5.09
N VAL A 151 -3.32 3.24 -6.13
CA VAL A 151 -3.65 1.83 -6.39
C VAL A 151 -2.38 0.99 -6.60
N ALA A 152 -1.40 1.52 -7.33
CA ALA A 152 -0.11 0.87 -7.51
C ALA A 152 0.67 0.78 -6.20
N GLY A 153 0.67 1.85 -5.40
CA GLY A 153 1.35 1.93 -4.10
C GLY A 153 0.76 0.98 -3.05
N CYS A 154 -0.54 0.69 -3.11
CA CYS A 154 -1.18 -0.25 -2.18
C CYS A 154 -0.64 -1.69 -2.28
N ARG A 155 -0.06 -2.09 -3.41
CA ARG A 155 0.49 -3.45 -3.60
C ARG A 155 -0.49 -4.54 -3.13
N PHE A 156 -1.77 -4.42 -3.48
CA PHE A 156 -2.83 -5.38 -3.10
C PHE A 156 -2.47 -6.85 -3.42
N ASP A 157 -1.65 -7.07 -4.43
CA ASP A 157 -1.13 -8.39 -4.83
C ASP A 157 -0.27 -9.04 -3.74
N GLN A 158 0.36 -8.25 -2.87
CA GLN A 158 1.23 -8.70 -1.78
C GLN A 158 0.50 -8.90 -0.45
N TRP A 159 -0.73 -8.43 -0.31
CA TRP A 159 -1.49 -8.55 0.94
C TRP A 159 -1.73 -10.01 1.33
N GLU A 160 -1.83 -10.28 2.64
CA GLU A 160 -2.27 -11.58 3.14
C GLU A 160 -3.79 -11.73 2.93
N ASP A 161 -4.27 -12.97 3.02
CA ASP A 161 -5.70 -13.24 2.89
C ASP A 161 -6.48 -12.79 4.13
N SER A 162 -5.81 -12.72 5.29
CA SER A 162 -6.44 -12.36 6.57
C SER A 162 -5.49 -11.63 7.50
N TYR A 163 -6.04 -10.59 8.15
CA TYR A 163 -5.39 -9.79 9.19
C TYR A 163 -6.33 -9.70 10.39
N VAL A 164 -5.95 -10.29 11.53
CA VAL A 164 -6.80 -10.33 12.72
C VAL A 164 -6.02 -9.89 13.95
N GLU A 165 -6.54 -8.88 14.65
CA GLU A 165 -6.13 -8.55 16.00
C GLU A 165 -7.30 -8.79 16.96
N PRO A 166 -7.11 -9.56 18.04
CA PRO A 166 -8.18 -9.89 18.96
C PRO A 166 -8.51 -8.69 19.85
N VAL A 167 -9.51 -7.91 19.48
CA VAL A 167 -10.09 -6.84 20.31
C VAL A 167 -11.60 -7.02 20.40
N LEU A 168 -12.23 -6.49 21.48
CA LEU A 168 -13.65 -6.71 21.74
C LEU A 168 -14.58 -5.94 20.82
N ASP A 169 -14.18 -4.72 20.43
CA ASP A 169 -14.93 -3.84 19.54
C ASP A 169 -14.01 -3.38 18.42
N GLY A 170 -14.49 -3.40 17.20
CA GLY A 170 -13.60 -3.01 16.13
C GLY A 170 -14.22 -2.96 14.74
N THR A 171 -13.35 -2.65 13.82
CA THR A 171 -13.65 -2.50 12.41
C THR A 171 -13.33 -3.79 11.68
N SER A 172 -14.29 -4.27 10.89
CA SER A 172 -14.07 -5.35 9.93
C SER A 172 -14.02 -4.79 8.53
N TRP A 173 -13.03 -5.18 7.77
CA TRP A 173 -12.86 -4.74 6.39
C TRP A 173 -12.60 -5.90 5.44
N LYS A 174 -12.87 -5.68 4.16
CA LYS A 174 -12.68 -6.65 3.09
C LYS A 174 -12.28 -5.96 1.79
N ILE A 175 -11.36 -6.56 1.06
CA ILE A 175 -11.03 -6.21 -0.32
C ILE A 175 -11.17 -7.44 -1.20
N ASP A 176 -11.93 -7.29 -2.30
CA ASP A 176 -12.01 -8.24 -3.40
C ASP A 176 -11.35 -7.61 -4.64
N LEU A 177 -10.33 -8.25 -5.18
CA LEU A 177 -9.77 -7.91 -6.49
C LEU A 177 -10.45 -8.77 -7.56
N LEU A 178 -10.98 -8.11 -8.59
CA LEU A 178 -11.69 -8.82 -9.67
C LEU A 178 -10.95 -8.65 -10.99
N ARG A 179 -11.02 -9.69 -11.81
CA ARG A 179 -10.61 -9.68 -13.22
C ARG A 179 -11.71 -10.29 -14.08
N ASN A 180 -12.18 -9.53 -15.07
CA ASN A 180 -13.29 -9.95 -15.94
C ASN A 180 -14.52 -10.40 -15.15
N GLY A 181 -14.86 -9.68 -14.07
CA GLY A 181 -16.00 -9.97 -13.20
C GLY A 181 -15.82 -11.14 -12.22
N LYS A 182 -14.69 -11.82 -12.23
CA LYS A 182 -14.38 -12.92 -11.31
C LYS A 182 -13.39 -12.44 -10.24
N VAL A 183 -13.63 -12.83 -8.99
CA VAL A 183 -12.70 -12.56 -7.90
C VAL A 183 -11.45 -13.40 -8.10
N VAL A 184 -10.29 -12.73 -8.16
CA VAL A 184 -8.97 -13.34 -8.35
C VAL A 184 -8.13 -13.33 -7.06
N LYS A 185 -8.46 -12.41 -6.11
CA LYS A 185 -7.84 -12.35 -4.79
C LYS A 185 -8.82 -11.74 -3.79
N LYS A 186 -8.71 -12.17 -2.54
CA LYS A 186 -9.43 -11.62 -1.40
C LYS A 186 -8.45 -11.33 -0.29
N SER A 187 -8.70 -10.24 0.42
CA SER A 187 -8.03 -9.92 1.68
C SER A 187 -9.07 -9.35 2.64
N SER A 188 -8.96 -9.67 3.91
CA SER A 188 -9.90 -9.18 4.92
C SER A 188 -9.18 -8.97 6.25
N GLY A 189 -9.74 -8.13 7.09
CA GLY A 189 -9.22 -7.91 8.41
C GLY A 189 -10.30 -7.63 9.45
N SER A 190 -9.96 -7.93 10.70
CA SER A 190 -10.69 -7.52 11.89
C SER A 190 -9.69 -6.88 12.83
N ASN A 191 -9.68 -5.55 12.88
CA ASN A 191 -8.71 -4.70 13.60
C ASN A 191 -7.23 -4.93 13.24
N GLY A 192 -6.92 -5.88 12.39
CA GLY A 192 -5.60 -6.09 11.80
C GLY A 192 -5.54 -5.50 10.39
N TYR A 193 -4.41 -4.96 10.01
CA TYR A 193 -4.22 -4.23 8.75
C TYR A 193 -2.89 -4.60 8.08
N PRO A 194 -2.79 -4.56 6.73
CA PRO A 194 -1.50 -4.67 6.03
C PRO A 194 -0.62 -3.45 6.31
N ASN A 195 0.68 -3.59 6.18
CA ASN A 195 1.63 -2.51 6.48
C ASN A 195 1.47 -1.28 5.55
N CYS A 196 1.00 -1.49 4.31
CA CYS A 196 0.67 -0.39 3.38
C CYS A 196 -0.76 0.16 3.56
N TRP A 197 -1.40 -0.10 4.71
CA TRP A 197 -2.77 0.35 4.97
C TRP A 197 -2.96 1.87 4.87
N GLU A 198 -1.96 2.63 5.23
CA GLU A 198 -2.02 4.10 5.13
C GLU A 198 -2.12 4.59 3.69
N ILE A 199 -1.39 3.98 2.75
CA ILE A 199 -1.51 4.30 1.33
C ILE A 199 -2.95 4.01 0.87
N PHE A 200 -3.53 2.91 1.37
CA PHE A 200 -4.93 2.59 1.09
C PHE A 200 -5.89 3.60 1.72
N LEU A 201 -5.64 4.12 2.92
CA LEU A 201 -6.47 5.16 3.52
C LEU A 201 -6.41 6.46 2.70
N TRP A 202 -5.25 6.83 2.18
CA TRP A 202 -5.13 7.98 1.26
C TRP A 202 -5.88 7.73 -0.05
N LEU A 203 -5.74 6.55 -0.63
CA LEU A 203 -6.53 6.14 -1.80
C LEU A 203 -8.04 6.28 -1.53
N LYS A 204 -8.51 5.74 -0.40
CA LYS A 204 -9.93 5.78 0.00
C LYS A 204 -10.41 7.22 0.15
N GLU A 205 -9.65 8.08 0.82
CA GLU A 205 -10.02 9.48 1.02
C GLU A 205 -10.01 10.28 -0.29
N SER A 206 -8.99 10.11 -1.15
CA SER A 206 -8.95 10.73 -2.49
C SER A 206 -10.15 10.30 -3.35
N CYS A 207 -10.50 9.02 -3.34
CA CYS A 207 -11.69 8.52 -4.04
C CYS A 207 -12.99 9.15 -3.51
N LYS A 208 -13.13 9.26 -2.20
CA LYS A 208 -14.30 9.84 -1.54
C LYS A 208 -14.43 11.32 -1.87
N GLU A 209 -13.36 12.10 -1.75
CA GLU A 209 -13.35 13.52 -2.11
C GLU A 209 -13.71 13.72 -3.59
N THR A 210 -13.12 12.95 -4.49
CA THR A 210 -13.42 12.99 -5.92
C THR A 210 -14.90 12.77 -6.21
N VAL A 211 -15.54 11.80 -5.55
CA VAL A 211 -16.96 11.50 -5.78
C VAL A 211 -17.89 12.52 -5.12
N LEU A 212 -17.55 13.06 -3.94
CA LEU A 212 -18.39 13.98 -3.19
C LEU A 212 -18.31 15.40 -3.73
N ASN A 213 -17.13 15.90 -4.14
CA ASN A 213 -16.95 17.23 -4.70
C ASN A 213 -17.74 17.45 -6.00
N VAL A 214 -17.94 16.38 -6.80
CA VAL A 214 -18.80 16.44 -8.00
C VAL A 214 -20.26 16.72 -7.64
N LYS A 215 -20.77 16.19 -6.50
CA LYS A 215 -22.15 16.44 -6.07
C LYS A 215 -22.38 17.88 -5.65
N GLU A 216 -21.39 18.56 -5.08
CA GLU A 216 -21.52 19.99 -4.70
C GLU A 216 -21.46 20.90 -5.92
N GLY A 217 -20.70 20.58 -6.95
CA GLY A 217 -20.61 21.33 -8.22
C GLY A 217 -21.89 21.27 -9.08
N ASP A 218 -22.59 20.13 -9.08
CA ASP A 218 -23.84 19.93 -9.84
C ASP A 218 -25.06 20.62 -9.22
N ILE A 219 -24.99 21.04 -7.94
CA ILE A 219 -26.09 21.73 -7.24
C ILE A 219 -26.11 23.24 -7.57
N HIS A 220 -25.04 23.78 -8.16
CA HIS A 220 -24.88 25.20 -8.46
C HIS A 220 -24.86 25.50 -9.98
N ALA A 221 -25.13 24.54 -10.84
CA ALA A 221 -25.28 24.71 -12.30
C ALA A 221 -26.76 24.60 -12.72
#